data_0db839ccb2466c4da62945c9c60ccd6e
#
_entry.id   0db839ccb2466c4da62945c9c60ccd6e
#
_cell.length_a   1.000
_cell.length_b   1.000
_cell.length_c   1.000
_cell.angle_alpha   90.00
_cell.angle_beta   90.00
_cell.angle_gamma   90.00
#
_symmetry.space_group_name_H-M   'P 1'
#
loop_
_entity.id
_entity.type
_entity.pdbx_description
1 polymer ?
#
loop_
_entity_poly.entity_id
_entity_poly.type
_entity_poly.pdbx_seq_one_letter_code
_entity_poly.pdbx_strand_id
1 'polypeptide(L)'
;LGFNTALFGTYNFKKSRAMAIRHVIRPTVSLNYRPDLSRKNFYTDTIYPGVTGRFSVFEGALYSGYSEGRTGGLSFQFDNNLEMKWRSRKDTGEQAIKKVKLIDGFGFTSGYNFLRDSMRLEPINLYLRTTLFEKISLTANSLLDPYQTNERGFPINRYAWQGGKFKLGRLTYGSVSMSTSFKSKPKDEKKEQNRTEQMEKMMQDPNMQGQQQQLMDFMQ
;
A
#
# COMPACT_ATOMS: atom_id res chain seq x y z
N LEU A 1 19.81 9.23 -6.02
CA LEU A 1 19.82 8.36 -7.21
C LEU A 1 18.90 7.17 -6.94
N GLY A 2 17.95 6.90 -7.85
CA GLY A 2 17.00 5.81 -7.71
C GLY A 2 16.99 4.91 -8.93
N PHE A 3 16.80 3.61 -8.70
CA PHE A 3 16.59 2.59 -9.71
C PHE A 3 15.30 1.85 -9.40
N ASN A 4 14.42 1.70 -10.38
CA ASN A 4 13.25 0.85 -10.28
C ASN A 4 13.08 0.02 -11.55
N THR A 5 12.50 -1.16 -11.42
CA THR A 5 12.17 -2.02 -12.56
C THR A 5 10.94 -2.86 -12.25
N ALA A 6 10.40 -3.54 -13.26
CA ALA A 6 9.29 -4.46 -13.07
C ALA A 6 9.60 -5.80 -13.77
N LEU A 7 9.53 -6.88 -13.02
CA LEU A 7 9.69 -8.25 -13.48
C LEU A 7 8.32 -8.94 -13.51
N PHE A 8 8.05 -9.66 -14.58
CA PHE A 8 6.77 -10.32 -14.80
C PHE A 8 6.96 -11.83 -14.92
N GLY A 9 6.25 -12.57 -14.09
CA GLY A 9 6.14 -14.02 -14.20
C GLY A 9 4.70 -14.42 -14.51
N THR A 10 4.47 -15.31 -15.46
CA THR A 10 3.14 -15.86 -15.75
C THR A 10 3.23 -17.37 -15.79
N TYR A 11 2.38 -18.01 -14.99
CA TYR A 11 2.22 -19.46 -14.98
C TYR A 11 0.84 -19.82 -15.51
N ASN A 12 0.79 -20.66 -16.56
CA ASN A 12 -0.45 -21.09 -17.20
C ASN A 12 -0.82 -22.52 -16.78
N PHE A 13 -2.06 -22.72 -16.37
CA PHE A 13 -2.59 -24.01 -15.98
C PHE A 13 -3.29 -24.69 -17.16
N LYS A 14 -2.91 -25.93 -17.48
CA LYS A 14 -3.44 -26.65 -18.66
C LYS A 14 -4.84 -27.26 -18.47
N LYS A 15 -5.27 -27.56 -17.25
CA LYS A 15 -6.52 -28.32 -16.97
C LYS A 15 -7.32 -27.77 -15.77
N SER A 16 -7.22 -26.49 -15.44
CA SER A 16 -7.87 -25.89 -14.28
C SER A 16 -8.80 -24.73 -14.70
N ARG A 17 -9.74 -24.37 -13.83
CA ARG A 17 -10.54 -23.15 -13.98
C ARG A 17 -9.68 -21.88 -13.81
N ALA A 18 -8.66 -21.96 -12.98
CA ALA A 18 -7.59 -20.98 -12.97
C ALA A 18 -6.81 -21.17 -14.28
N MET A 19 -6.86 -20.18 -15.16
CA MET A 19 -6.18 -20.26 -16.46
C MET A 19 -4.72 -19.87 -16.36
N ALA A 20 -4.44 -18.81 -15.63
CA ALA A 20 -3.09 -18.32 -15.44
C ALA A 20 -2.99 -17.52 -14.13
N ILE A 21 -1.81 -17.57 -13.51
CA ILE A 21 -1.42 -16.66 -12.44
C ILE A 21 -0.28 -15.79 -12.97
N ARG A 22 -0.41 -14.48 -12.77
CA ARG A 22 0.61 -13.48 -13.08
C ARG A 22 1.15 -12.91 -11.78
N HIS A 23 2.46 -13.00 -11.60
CA HIS A 23 3.20 -12.36 -10.52
C HIS A 23 3.99 -11.20 -11.10
N VAL A 24 3.88 -10.04 -10.48
CA VAL A 24 4.66 -8.85 -10.83
C VAL A 24 5.49 -8.46 -9.62
N ILE A 25 6.79 -8.34 -9.80
CA ILE A 25 7.76 -7.91 -8.79
C ILE A 25 8.31 -6.56 -9.21
N ARG A 26 8.26 -5.57 -8.33
CA ARG A 26 8.80 -4.22 -8.56
C ARG A 26 9.85 -3.91 -7.49
N PRO A 27 11.12 -4.26 -7.72
CA PRO A 27 12.20 -3.82 -6.87
C PRO A 27 12.50 -2.35 -7.12
N THR A 28 12.69 -1.60 -6.05
CA THR A 28 13.15 -0.21 -6.07
C THR A 28 14.33 -0.08 -5.12
N VAL A 29 15.43 0.48 -5.59
CA VAL A 29 16.62 0.77 -4.80
C VAL A 29 16.96 2.25 -4.97
N SER A 30 17.16 2.96 -3.87
CA SER A 30 17.52 4.38 -3.88
C SER A 30 18.76 4.63 -3.03
N LEU A 31 19.70 5.37 -3.58
CA LEU A 31 20.88 5.87 -2.88
C LEU A 31 20.64 7.33 -2.50
N ASN A 32 20.78 7.66 -1.23
CA ASN A 32 20.73 9.03 -0.72
C ASN A 32 22.06 9.38 -0.04
N TYR A 33 22.45 10.63 -0.20
CA TYR A 33 23.58 11.19 0.52
C TYR A 33 23.33 12.68 0.75
N ARG A 34 23.50 13.13 1.99
CA ARG A 34 23.46 14.52 2.39
C ARG A 34 24.74 14.86 3.13
N PRO A 35 25.59 15.78 2.61
CA PRO A 35 26.73 16.28 3.34
C PRO A 35 26.29 17.08 4.57
N ASP A 36 27.18 17.27 5.51
CA ASP A 36 26.95 18.15 6.64
C ASP A 36 27.06 19.61 6.20
N LEU A 37 25.93 20.27 6.08
CA LEU A 37 25.80 21.68 5.71
C LEU A 37 25.58 22.56 6.94
N SER A 38 25.63 21.97 8.13
CA SER A 38 25.25 22.66 9.38
C SER A 38 26.37 23.42 10.07
N ARG A 39 27.63 23.35 9.59
CA ARG A 39 28.82 23.91 10.28
C ARG A 39 28.67 25.36 10.73
N LYS A 40 27.93 26.18 9.96
CA LYS A 40 27.65 27.58 10.28
C LYS A 40 26.39 27.81 11.10
N ASN A 41 25.62 26.73 11.32
CA ASN A 41 24.31 26.79 11.98
C ASN A 41 24.42 26.53 13.49
N PHE A 42 25.58 26.07 13.95
CA PHE A 42 25.82 25.74 15.35
C PHE A 42 27.09 26.39 15.87
N TYR A 43 27.04 26.82 17.13
CA TYR A 43 28.17 27.34 17.89
C TYR A 43 28.24 26.65 19.26
N THR A 44 29.42 26.66 19.84
CA THR A 44 29.62 26.13 21.19
C THR A 44 29.82 27.32 22.14
N ASP A 45 29.08 27.34 23.23
CA ASP A 45 29.18 28.36 24.26
C ASP A 45 29.23 27.72 25.64
N THR A 46 29.73 28.48 26.61
CA THR A 46 29.85 28.03 28.00
C THR A 46 28.53 28.25 28.73
N ILE A 47 27.89 27.20 29.21
CA ILE A 47 26.65 27.27 30.00
C ILE A 47 26.99 27.74 31.43
N TYR A 48 28.03 27.14 32.04
CA TYR A 48 28.61 27.53 33.32
C TYR A 48 30.05 26.98 33.41
N PRO A 49 30.88 27.47 34.38
CA PRO A 49 32.30 27.11 34.44
C PRO A 49 32.53 25.59 34.33
N GLY A 50 33.28 25.18 33.31
CA GLY A 50 33.60 23.78 33.02
C GLY A 50 32.57 22.99 32.20
N VAL A 51 31.44 23.60 31.85
CA VAL A 51 30.41 22.93 31.01
C VAL A 51 30.10 23.78 29.78
N THR A 52 30.34 23.21 28.62
CA THR A 52 30.03 23.82 27.32
C THR A 52 28.80 23.18 26.73
N GLY A 53 27.95 23.97 26.09
CA GLY A 53 26.80 23.54 25.33
C GLY A 53 26.94 23.87 23.84
N ARG A 54 26.27 23.16 23.00
CA ARG A 54 26.16 23.42 21.57
C ARG A 54 24.79 23.97 21.25
N PHE A 55 24.75 25.15 20.66
CA PHE A 55 23.53 25.90 20.39
C PHE A 55 23.34 26.13 18.90
N SER A 56 22.09 26.18 18.46
CA SER A 56 21.75 26.55 17.09
C SER A 56 21.64 28.07 16.97
N VAL A 57 22.20 28.66 15.90
CA VAL A 57 21.95 30.07 15.54
C VAL A 57 20.49 30.35 15.21
N PHE A 58 19.70 29.32 14.98
CA PHE A 58 18.27 29.38 14.67
C PHE A 58 17.39 29.05 15.89
N GLU A 59 17.97 29.02 17.09
CA GLU A 59 17.20 28.79 18.31
C GLU A 59 16.19 29.93 18.51
N GLY A 60 14.90 29.58 18.62
CA GLY A 60 13.81 30.56 18.68
C GLY A 60 13.39 31.17 17.33
N ALA A 61 14.03 30.82 16.21
CA ALA A 61 13.63 31.29 14.90
C ALA A 61 12.43 30.53 14.36
N LEU A 62 11.65 31.16 13.48
CA LEU A 62 10.49 30.55 12.83
C LEU A 62 10.88 29.35 11.93
N TYR A 63 12.08 29.34 11.38
CA TYR A 63 12.62 28.28 10.54
C TYR A 63 13.88 27.70 11.16
N SER A 64 13.96 26.36 11.21
CA SER A 64 15.20 25.70 11.60
C SER A 64 16.18 25.66 10.42
N GLY A 65 17.46 25.81 10.71
CA GLY A 65 18.54 25.62 9.74
C GLY A 65 18.73 24.14 9.38
N TYR A 66 19.77 23.84 8.60
CA TYR A 66 20.13 22.48 8.26
C TYR A 66 20.44 21.66 9.51
N SER A 67 19.88 20.46 9.59
CA SER A 67 20.21 19.53 10.69
C SER A 67 21.68 19.11 10.63
N GLU A 68 22.27 18.97 11.80
CA GLU A 68 23.66 18.59 11.97
C GLU A 68 23.95 17.18 11.47
N GLY A 69 25.16 16.99 10.96
CA GLY A 69 25.69 15.70 10.54
C GLY A 69 25.39 15.34 9.08
N ARG A 70 26.20 14.43 8.58
CA ARG A 70 26.04 13.82 7.25
C ARG A 70 25.13 12.61 7.35
N THR A 71 24.31 12.41 6.34
CA THR A 71 23.50 11.20 6.20
C THR A 71 23.76 10.54 4.86
N GLY A 72 23.81 9.22 4.83
CA GLY A 72 24.01 8.48 3.59
C GLY A 72 23.59 7.03 3.75
N GLY A 73 22.83 6.53 2.77
CA GLY A 73 22.29 5.19 2.86
C GLY A 73 21.68 4.72 1.55
N LEU A 74 21.37 3.44 1.54
CA LEU A 74 20.51 2.78 0.57
C LEU A 74 19.14 2.56 1.19
N SER A 75 18.08 2.85 0.47
CA SER A 75 16.74 2.35 0.75
C SER A 75 16.35 1.37 -0.33
N PHE A 76 15.68 0.28 0.06
CA PHE A 76 15.21 -0.74 -0.85
C PHE A 76 13.77 -1.13 -0.51
N GLN A 77 13.01 -1.32 -1.56
CA GLN A 77 11.62 -1.73 -1.51
C GLN A 77 11.39 -2.85 -2.51
N PHE A 78 10.67 -3.87 -2.10
CA PHE A 78 10.18 -4.93 -2.96
C PHE A 78 8.66 -4.95 -2.88
N ASP A 79 8.02 -4.50 -3.94
CA ASP A 79 6.57 -4.54 -4.08
C ASP A 79 6.18 -5.65 -5.04
N ASN A 80 5.18 -6.45 -4.64
CA ASN A 80 4.71 -7.59 -5.41
C ASN A 80 3.20 -7.54 -5.53
N ASN A 81 2.67 -7.95 -6.66
CA ASN A 81 1.25 -8.23 -6.80
C ASN A 81 0.99 -9.58 -7.46
N LEU A 82 -0.16 -10.15 -7.19
CA LEU A 82 -0.55 -11.46 -7.69
C LEU A 82 -1.96 -11.37 -8.28
N GLU A 83 -2.05 -11.63 -9.58
CA GLU A 83 -3.30 -11.64 -10.34
C GLU A 83 -3.58 -13.04 -10.91
N MET A 84 -4.85 -13.40 -11.01
CA MET A 84 -5.27 -14.66 -11.59
C MET A 84 -6.30 -14.44 -12.70
N LYS A 85 -6.15 -15.15 -13.80
CA LYS A 85 -7.20 -15.32 -14.81
C LYS A 85 -8.04 -16.54 -14.46
N TRP A 86 -9.33 -16.32 -14.34
CA TRP A 86 -10.30 -17.35 -13.95
C TRP A 86 -11.40 -17.49 -15.01
N ARG A 87 -11.80 -18.72 -15.34
CA ARG A 87 -12.92 -19.00 -16.23
C ARG A 87 -14.22 -19.19 -15.43
N SER A 88 -15.19 -18.30 -15.65
CA SER A 88 -16.54 -18.40 -15.10
C SER A 88 -17.31 -19.55 -15.76
N ARG A 89 -18.18 -20.21 -14.99
CA ARG A 89 -19.13 -21.21 -15.53
C ARG A 89 -20.45 -20.60 -16.02
N LYS A 90 -20.75 -19.39 -15.53
CA LYS A 90 -22.04 -18.74 -15.80
C LYS A 90 -22.02 -17.89 -17.06
N ASP A 91 -20.83 -17.48 -17.49
CA ASP A 91 -20.65 -16.57 -18.60
C ASP A 91 -20.06 -17.34 -19.80
N THR A 92 -20.46 -16.99 -21.02
CA THR A 92 -19.98 -17.55 -22.28
C THR A 92 -19.19 -16.54 -23.08
N GLY A 93 -18.36 -17.02 -24.02
CA GLY A 93 -17.54 -16.15 -24.86
C GLY A 93 -16.39 -15.48 -24.12
N GLU A 94 -16.03 -14.27 -24.52
CA GLU A 94 -14.93 -13.49 -23.91
C GLU A 94 -15.22 -13.05 -22.48
N GLN A 95 -16.48 -12.85 -22.11
CA GLN A 95 -16.92 -12.49 -20.76
C GLN A 95 -16.73 -13.63 -19.74
N ALA A 96 -16.52 -14.85 -20.21
CA ALA A 96 -16.21 -16.00 -19.35
C ALA A 96 -14.83 -15.87 -18.67
N ILE A 97 -13.93 -15.05 -19.19
CA ILE A 97 -12.59 -14.86 -18.64
C ILE A 97 -12.56 -13.63 -17.75
N LYS A 98 -12.47 -13.86 -16.43
CA LYS A 98 -12.37 -12.79 -15.43
C LYS A 98 -10.94 -12.71 -14.90
N LYS A 99 -10.44 -11.48 -14.73
CA LYS A 99 -9.20 -11.20 -14.03
C LYS A 99 -9.55 -10.90 -12.57
N VAL A 100 -8.94 -11.63 -11.66
CA VAL A 100 -9.11 -11.46 -10.22
C VAL A 100 -7.75 -11.15 -9.61
N LYS A 101 -7.66 -10.09 -8.85
CA LYS A 101 -6.49 -9.80 -8.02
C LYS A 101 -6.56 -10.71 -6.80
N LEU A 102 -5.56 -11.57 -6.62
CA LEU A 102 -5.43 -12.41 -5.43
C LEU A 102 -4.81 -11.61 -4.28
N ILE A 103 -3.78 -10.85 -4.61
CA ILE A 103 -3.09 -9.95 -3.68
C ILE A 103 -2.82 -8.65 -4.43
N ASP A 104 -3.35 -7.53 -3.93
CA ASP A 104 -3.19 -6.21 -4.53
C ASP A 104 -1.76 -5.69 -4.37
N GLY A 105 -1.14 -6.01 -3.23
CA GLY A 105 0.24 -5.67 -2.95
C GLY A 105 0.75 -6.34 -1.68
N PHE A 106 1.95 -6.87 -1.75
CA PHE A 106 2.70 -7.36 -0.59
C PHE A 106 4.19 -7.13 -0.81
N GLY A 107 4.89 -6.94 0.26
CA GLY A 107 6.31 -6.69 0.12
C GLY A 107 6.96 -6.22 1.39
N PHE A 108 8.15 -5.66 1.22
CA PHE A 108 8.89 -5.09 2.34
C PHE A 108 9.69 -3.86 1.91
N THR A 109 9.93 -3.00 2.89
CA THR A 109 10.83 -1.86 2.77
C THR A 109 11.85 -1.89 3.90
N SER A 110 13.08 -1.51 3.62
CA SER A 110 14.13 -1.31 4.61
C SER A 110 15.20 -0.37 4.05
N GLY A 111 16.19 -0.05 4.86
CA GLY A 111 17.32 0.78 4.49
C GLY A 111 18.62 0.31 5.12
N TYR A 112 19.72 0.73 4.53
CA TYR A 112 21.06 0.50 5.07
C TYR A 112 21.81 1.82 5.12
N ASN A 113 22.17 2.26 6.33
CA ASN A 113 22.90 3.51 6.57
C ASN A 113 24.39 3.22 6.67
N PHE A 114 25.20 3.71 5.71
CA PHE A 114 26.67 3.44 5.71
C PHE A 114 27.43 4.36 6.67
N LEU A 115 26.84 5.43 7.12
CA LEU A 115 27.49 6.42 7.97
C LEU A 115 27.28 6.17 9.47
N ARG A 116 26.40 5.20 9.81
CA ARG A 116 26.27 4.71 11.18
C ARG A 116 27.41 3.77 11.54
N ASP A 117 27.94 3.89 12.76
CA ASP A 117 28.98 2.99 13.26
C ASP A 117 28.42 1.62 13.64
N SER A 118 27.15 1.58 14.11
CA SER A 118 26.47 0.36 14.53
C SER A 118 25.01 0.35 14.07
N MET A 119 24.39 -0.83 14.00
CA MET A 119 22.97 -1.00 13.62
C MET A 119 22.65 -0.32 12.29
N ARG A 120 23.44 -0.63 11.27
CA ARG A 120 23.37 0.00 9.95
C ARG A 120 22.14 -0.37 9.16
N LEU A 121 21.59 -1.58 9.37
CA LEU A 121 20.36 -2.01 8.72
C LEU A 121 19.15 -1.47 9.48
N GLU A 122 18.26 -0.78 8.77
CA GLU A 122 17.03 -0.26 9.34
C GLU A 122 16.01 -1.38 9.57
N PRO A 123 15.04 -1.19 10.46
CA PRO A 123 13.95 -2.14 10.63
C PRO A 123 13.24 -2.44 9.32
N ILE A 124 12.86 -3.71 9.15
CA ILE A 124 12.18 -4.19 7.95
C ILE A 124 10.67 -4.01 8.15
N ASN A 125 10.07 -3.16 7.35
CA ASN A 125 8.62 -2.99 7.33
C ASN A 125 8.02 -3.94 6.29
N LEU A 126 7.19 -4.88 6.73
CA LEU A 126 6.42 -5.79 5.89
C LEU A 126 5.00 -5.25 5.73
N TYR A 127 4.44 -5.38 4.55
CA TYR A 127 3.06 -5.01 4.30
C TYR A 127 2.36 -6.02 3.39
N LEU A 128 1.08 -6.17 3.61
CA LEU A 128 0.16 -6.94 2.79
C LEU A 128 -1.13 -6.14 2.60
N ARG A 129 -1.59 -6.07 1.37
CA ARG A 129 -2.86 -5.45 1.02
C ARG A 129 -3.58 -6.34 0.01
N THR A 130 -4.82 -6.69 0.29
CA THR A 130 -5.63 -7.48 -0.61
C THR A 130 -7.10 -7.12 -0.48
N THR A 131 -7.84 -7.26 -1.59
CA THR A 131 -9.28 -7.07 -1.63
C THR A 131 -9.93 -8.40 -2.03
N LEU A 132 -10.50 -9.06 -1.04
CA LEU A 132 -11.16 -10.35 -1.20
C LEU A 132 -12.60 -10.15 -1.70
N PHE A 133 -12.97 -10.89 -2.75
CA PHE A 133 -14.32 -10.88 -3.33
C PHE A 133 -14.83 -9.48 -3.73
N GLU A 134 -13.92 -8.53 -4.02
CA GLU A 134 -14.23 -7.13 -4.36
C GLU A 134 -14.99 -6.36 -3.26
N LYS A 135 -15.09 -6.91 -2.06
CA LYS A 135 -15.90 -6.38 -0.96
C LYS A 135 -15.15 -6.24 0.36
N ILE A 136 -14.18 -7.09 0.61
CA ILE A 136 -13.45 -7.13 1.87
C ILE A 136 -12.01 -6.69 1.62
N SER A 137 -11.67 -5.51 2.09
CA SER A 137 -10.30 -5.00 2.04
C SER A 137 -9.56 -5.38 3.32
N LEU A 138 -8.44 -6.09 3.17
CA LEU A 138 -7.55 -6.52 4.24
C LEU A 138 -6.21 -5.82 4.06
N THR A 139 -5.73 -5.18 5.12
CA THR A 139 -4.41 -4.57 5.18
C THR A 139 -3.68 -5.07 6.42
N ALA A 140 -2.47 -5.56 6.25
CA ALA A 140 -1.60 -5.95 7.35
C ALA A 140 -0.24 -5.25 7.21
N ASN A 141 0.28 -4.76 8.33
CA ASN A 141 1.60 -4.17 8.43
C ASN A 141 2.34 -4.78 9.60
N SER A 142 3.66 -4.95 9.45
CA SER A 142 4.50 -5.54 10.48
C SER A 142 5.89 -4.93 10.41
N LEU A 143 6.46 -4.61 11.57
CA LEU A 143 7.82 -4.10 11.70
C LEU A 143 8.70 -5.15 12.37
N LEU A 144 9.75 -5.55 11.66
CA LEU A 144 10.77 -6.49 12.14
C LEU A 144 12.06 -5.75 12.46
N ASP A 145 12.55 -5.90 13.67
CA ASP A 145 13.88 -5.47 14.07
C ASP A 145 14.90 -6.56 13.68
N PRO A 146 15.86 -6.28 12.78
CA PRO A 146 16.81 -7.28 12.30
C PRO A 146 17.88 -7.67 13.32
N TYR A 147 17.91 -7.03 14.49
CA TYR A 147 18.96 -7.22 15.49
C TYR A 147 18.54 -8.16 16.63
N GLN A 148 19.55 -8.82 17.21
CA GLN A 148 19.40 -9.57 18.44
C GLN A 148 19.26 -8.63 19.63
N THR A 149 18.69 -9.13 20.73
CA THR A 149 18.63 -8.42 22.00
C THR A 149 19.49 -9.13 23.05
N ASN A 150 20.06 -8.34 23.96
CA ASN A 150 20.71 -8.86 25.14
C ASN A 150 19.67 -9.37 26.16
N GLU A 151 20.12 -9.91 27.28
CA GLU A 151 19.26 -10.43 28.38
C GLU A 151 18.32 -9.35 28.96
N ARG A 152 18.70 -8.08 28.86
CA ARG A 152 17.91 -6.92 29.31
C ARG A 152 16.94 -6.40 28.26
N GLY A 153 16.86 -7.06 27.08
CA GLY A 153 15.95 -6.67 25.99
C GLY A 153 16.46 -5.55 25.08
N PHE A 154 17.65 -5.03 25.29
CA PHE A 154 18.24 -3.99 24.41
C PHE A 154 18.82 -4.61 23.15
N PRO A 155 18.64 -3.96 21.97
CA PRO A 155 19.22 -4.43 20.73
C PRO A 155 20.75 -4.36 20.77
N ILE A 156 21.41 -5.36 20.22
CA ILE A 156 22.86 -5.46 20.09
C ILE A 156 23.24 -5.49 18.61
N ASN A 157 24.42 -5.00 18.25
CA ASN A 157 24.89 -4.95 16.87
C ASN A 157 25.25 -6.34 16.31
N ARG A 158 24.27 -7.24 16.34
CA ARG A 158 24.34 -8.61 15.81
C ARG A 158 23.02 -8.97 15.16
N TYR A 159 23.07 -9.43 13.91
CA TYR A 159 21.85 -9.78 13.18
C TYR A 159 21.17 -11.03 13.74
N ALA A 160 19.84 -11.05 13.67
CA ALA A 160 19.03 -12.15 14.19
C ALA A 160 19.35 -13.51 13.53
N TRP A 161 19.74 -13.50 12.27
CA TRP A 161 20.12 -14.71 11.50
C TRP A 161 21.52 -15.23 11.77
N GLN A 162 22.38 -14.49 12.48
CA GLN A 162 23.74 -14.95 12.84
C GLN A 162 23.77 -16.01 13.95
N GLY A 163 22.62 -16.32 14.56
CA GLY A 163 22.51 -17.29 15.67
C GLY A 163 22.22 -18.74 15.25
N GLY A 164 22.38 -19.11 13.99
CA GLY A 164 22.17 -20.49 13.50
C GLY A 164 20.71 -20.94 13.38
N LYS A 165 19.76 -20.11 13.80
CA LYS A 165 18.31 -20.30 13.58
C LYS A 165 17.86 -19.33 12.50
N PHE A 166 17.07 -19.82 11.56
CA PHE A 166 16.48 -18.94 10.53
C PHE A 166 15.47 -17.98 11.18
N LYS A 167 15.96 -16.80 11.55
CA LYS A 167 15.13 -15.69 12.08
C LYS A 167 15.41 -14.45 11.25
N LEU A 168 14.41 -13.92 10.57
CA LEU A 168 14.53 -12.67 9.82
C LEU A 168 14.67 -11.43 10.73
N GLY A 169 14.18 -11.54 11.96
CA GLY A 169 14.19 -10.45 12.94
C GLY A 169 13.22 -10.72 14.07
N ARG A 170 13.09 -9.75 14.95
CA ARG A 170 12.13 -9.73 16.05
C ARG A 170 10.93 -8.86 15.61
N LEU A 171 9.73 -9.42 15.71
CA LEU A 171 8.51 -8.66 15.51
C LEU A 171 8.37 -7.62 16.63
N THR A 172 8.41 -6.34 16.27
CA THR A 172 8.26 -5.22 17.21
C THR A 172 6.89 -4.58 17.15
N TYR A 173 6.26 -4.64 15.99
CA TYR A 173 4.93 -4.12 15.77
C TYR A 173 4.21 -4.95 14.72
N GLY A 174 2.90 -5.11 14.90
CA GLY A 174 2.03 -5.74 13.91
C GLY A 174 0.64 -5.16 14.01
N SER A 175 0.03 -4.87 12.87
CA SER A 175 -1.36 -4.42 12.77
C SER A 175 -2.05 -5.11 11.61
N VAL A 176 -3.31 -5.45 11.83
CA VAL A 176 -4.19 -5.98 10.78
C VAL A 176 -5.48 -5.18 10.84
N SER A 177 -5.89 -4.62 9.72
CA SER A 177 -7.18 -3.95 9.57
C SER A 177 -7.99 -4.60 8.47
N MET A 178 -9.28 -4.72 8.70
CA MET A 178 -10.23 -5.24 7.75
C MET A 178 -11.39 -4.26 7.62
N SER A 179 -11.74 -3.92 6.38
CA SER A 179 -12.93 -3.14 6.08
C SER A 179 -13.79 -3.87 5.07
N THR A 180 -15.10 -3.73 5.20
CA THR A 180 -16.04 -4.33 4.28
C THR A 180 -17.04 -3.28 3.78
N SER A 181 -17.37 -3.33 2.49
CA SER A 181 -18.34 -2.44 1.88
C SER A 181 -19.48 -3.28 1.29
N PHE A 182 -20.64 -3.14 1.89
CA PHE A 182 -21.87 -3.73 1.35
C PHE A 182 -22.64 -2.64 0.59
N LYS A 183 -22.61 -2.71 -0.75
CA LYS A 183 -23.50 -1.91 -1.59
C LYS A 183 -24.72 -2.76 -1.91
N SER A 184 -25.88 -2.36 -1.40
CA SER A 184 -27.15 -2.89 -1.87
C SER A 184 -27.33 -2.44 -3.32
N LYS A 185 -27.58 -3.40 -4.23
CA LYS A 185 -27.98 -3.02 -5.59
C LYS A 185 -29.34 -2.33 -5.48
N PRO A 186 -29.51 -1.13 -6.05
CA PRO A 186 -30.83 -0.53 -6.11
C PRO A 186 -31.78 -1.50 -6.81
N LYS A 187 -32.89 -1.81 -6.13
CA LYS A 187 -33.90 -2.76 -6.61
C LYS A 187 -34.71 -2.22 -7.79
N ASP A 188 -34.44 -0.98 -8.19
CA ASP A 188 -35.32 -0.18 -9.00
C ASP A 188 -34.90 0.00 -10.47
N GLU A 189 -33.63 -0.32 -10.86
CA GLU A 189 -33.24 -0.16 -12.27
C GLU A 189 -34.08 -1.03 -13.23
N LYS A 190 -34.48 -2.24 -12.83
CA LYS A 190 -35.37 -3.06 -13.64
C LYS A 190 -36.83 -2.59 -13.62
N LYS A 191 -37.27 -1.95 -12.53
CA LYS A 191 -38.63 -1.38 -12.45
C LYS A 191 -38.74 -0.09 -13.22
N GLU A 192 -37.71 0.76 -13.21
CA GLU A 192 -37.69 1.96 -14.02
C GLU A 192 -37.59 1.66 -15.52
N GLN A 193 -36.76 0.73 -15.94
CA GLN A 193 -36.71 0.30 -17.34
C GLN A 193 -38.03 -0.30 -17.81
N ASN A 194 -38.66 -1.19 -17.03
CA ASN A 194 -39.97 -1.72 -17.36
C ASN A 194 -41.09 -0.66 -17.35
N ARG A 195 -40.97 0.35 -16.50
CA ARG A 195 -41.95 1.46 -16.43
C ARG A 195 -41.78 2.41 -17.61
N THR A 196 -40.55 2.67 -18.03
CA THR A 196 -40.24 3.51 -19.20
C THR A 196 -40.67 2.78 -20.49
N GLU A 197 -40.40 1.48 -20.62
CA GLU A 197 -40.87 0.68 -21.77
C GLU A 197 -42.40 0.54 -21.83
N GLN A 198 -43.08 0.45 -20.67
CA GLN A 198 -44.52 0.44 -20.61
C GLN A 198 -45.13 1.80 -20.97
N MET A 199 -44.53 2.90 -20.51
CA MET A 199 -44.93 4.26 -20.91
C MET A 199 -44.73 4.50 -22.41
N GLU A 200 -43.61 4.05 -22.96
CA GLU A 200 -43.33 4.22 -24.39
C GLU A 200 -44.28 3.44 -25.27
N LYS A 201 -44.65 2.19 -24.86
CA LYS A 201 -45.70 1.39 -25.52
C LYS A 201 -47.07 2.00 -25.40
N MET A 202 -47.43 2.64 -24.27
CA MET A 202 -48.70 3.36 -24.11
C MET A 202 -48.75 4.64 -24.93
N MET A 203 -47.62 5.31 -25.15
CA MET A 203 -47.57 6.52 -26.01
C MET A 203 -47.65 6.20 -27.50
N GLN A 204 -47.31 4.96 -27.91
CA GLN A 204 -47.37 4.54 -29.31
C GLN A 204 -48.69 3.90 -29.72
N ASP A 205 -49.64 3.70 -28.79
CA ASP A 205 -50.96 3.10 -29.10
C ASP A 205 -51.96 4.20 -29.56
N PRO A 206 -52.37 4.18 -30.85
CA PRO A 206 -53.27 5.22 -31.44
C PRO A 206 -54.66 5.29 -30.79
N ASN A 207 -55.07 4.23 -30.07
CA ASN A 207 -56.38 4.15 -29.45
C ASN A 207 -56.50 4.83 -28.06
N MET A 208 -55.35 5.30 -27.51
CA MET A 208 -55.30 5.87 -26.16
C MET A 208 -55.18 7.38 -26.10
N GLN A 209 -55.38 8.10 -27.22
CA GLN A 209 -55.27 9.58 -27.27
C GLN A 209 -56.20 10.33 -26.32
N GLY A 210 -57.32 9.69 -25.90
CA GLY A 210 -58.28 10.30 -24.97
C GLY A 210 -57.90 10.28 -23.48
N GLN A 211 -56.98 9.40 -23.09
CA GLN A 211 -56.54 9.25 -21.69
C GLN A 211 -55.24 9.99 -21.36
N GLN A 212 -54.53 10.51 -22.35
CA GLN A 212 -53.28 11.24 -22.14
C GLN A 212 -53.47 12.56 -21.39
N GLN A 213 -54.60 13.23 -21.58
CA GLN A 213 -54.89 14.49 -20.91
C GLN A 213 -55.16 14.33 -19.42
N GLN A 214 -55.78 13.21 -19.01
CA GLN A 214 -56.01 12.91 -17.59
C GLN A 214 -54.76 12.48 -16.84
N LEU A 215 -53.76 11.89 -17.51
CA LEU A 215 -52.51 11.48 -16.90
C LEU A 215 -51.55 12.68 -16.71
N MET A 216 -51.60 13.69 -17.56
CA MET A 216 -50.79 14.89 -17.40
C MET A 216 -51.32 15.80 -16.26
N ASP A 217 -52.62 15.82 -16.05
CA ASP A 217 -53.23 16.55 -14.92
C ASP A 217 -53.00 15.89 -13.56
N PHE A 218 -52.63 14.60 -13.55
CA PHE A 218 -52.32 13.86 -12.30
C PHE A 218 -50.86 13.97 -11.88
N MET A 219 -49.98 14.53 -12.75
CA MET A 219 -48.51 14.70 -12.50
C MET A 219 -48.10 16.14 -12.23
N GLN A 220 -49.06 17.12 -12.13
CA GLN A 220 -48.86 18.44 -11.58
C GLN A 220 -49.33 18.48 -10.11
#